data_6f65a7ee7cd18bdbf627cbb1b52ae22f
#
_entry.id   6f65a7ee7cd18bdbf627cbb1b52ae22f
#
_cell.length_a   1.000
_cell.length_b   1.000
_cell.length_c   1.000
_cell.angle_alpha   90.00
_cell.angle_beta   90.00
_cell.angle_gamma   90.00
#
_symmetry.space_group_name_H-M   'P 1'
#
loop_
_entity.id
_entity.type
_entity.pdbx_description
1 polymer ?
#
loop_
_entity_poly.entity_id
_entity_poly.type
_entity_poly.pdbx_seq_one_letter_code
_entity_poly.pdbx_strand_id
1 'polypeptide(L)'
;AGQSDAVAAQKADPSRDVLTGLPFASRADSLTKAEKEQELRAYINSLDQAGQAAVYVQIMSMPDEELIGQQVDEMLGGMTREDIVSTLASVLTQQMSVSQEQLDSYVEGMSDEDLRTTFSQLLTAQMETQYAQQVQAQLAMLPDAQKANALALAMDGYTPDQWAEYYETVMEFSDSTYEGNLTAMGCIDLESPAAINLYAASFNSKDTIEEVIAGYNATRDELHQISYTDY
;
A
#
# COMPACT_ATOMS: atom_id res chain seq x y z
N ALA A 1 -16.51 -27.66 -9.27
CA ALA A 1 -15.18 -28.14 -9.69
C ALA A 1 -14.18 -26.97 -9.75
N GLY A 2 -14.47 -25.87 -10.46
CA GLY A 2 -13.51 -24.76 -10.62
C GLY A 2 -13.10 -24.03 -9.33
N GLN A 3 -14.03 -23.93 -8.37
CA GLN A 3 -13.72 -23.28 -7.08
C GLN A 3 -12.72 -24.08 -6.24
N SER A 4 -12.82 -25.42 -6.26
CA SER A 4 -11.89 -26.27 -5.53
C SER A 4 -10.47 -26.22 -6.11
N ASP A 5 -10.35 -26.05 -7.43
CA ASP A 5 -9.06 -26.01 -8.12
C ASP A 5 -8.34 -24.68 -7.85
N ALA A 6 -9.06 -23.56 -7.83
CA ALA A 6 -8.50 -22.24 -7.48
C ALA A 6 -8.04 -22.18 -6.02
N VAL A 7 -8.84 -22.72 -5.09
CA VAL A 7 -8.45 -22.85 -3.67
C VAL A 7 -7.22 -23.75 -3.50
N ALA A 8 -7.15 -24.85 -4.23
CA ALA A 8 -5.99 -25.73 -4.18
C ALA A 8 -4.73 -25.05 -4.73
N ALA A 9 -4.86 -24.29 -5.83
CA ALA A 9 -3.77 -23.51 -6.39
C ALA A 9 -3.27 -22.42 -5.43
N GLN A 10 -4.20 -21.68 -4.78
CA GLN A 10 -3.82 -20.66 -3.79
C GLN A 10 -3.10 -21.26 -2.57
N LYS A 11 -3.55 -22.42 -2.12
CA LYS A 11 -2.87 -23.11 -1.01
C LYS A 11 -1.50 -23.69 -1.39
N ALA A 12 -1.31 -24.00 -2.68
CA ALA A 12 -0.03 -24.47 -3.19
C ALA A 12 1.01 -23.34 -3.35
N ASP A 13 0.54 -22.10 -3.65
CA ASP A 13 1.38 -20.91 -3.70
C ASP A 13 0.79 -19.80 -2.81
N PRO A 14 1.15 -19.75 -1.53
CA PRO A 14 0.67 -18.72 -0.61
C PRO A 14 1.33 -17.35 -0.82
N SER A 15 2.33 -17.25 -1.68
CA SER A 15 3.07 -16.00 -1.92
C SER A 15 2.48 -15.15 -3.05
N ARG A 16 1.62 -15.74 -3.87
CA ARG A 16 1.06 -15.12 -5.08
C ARG A 16 -0.46 -15.24 -5.11
N ASP A 17 -1.09 -14.19 -5.55
CA ASP A 17 -2.53 -14.16 -5.84
C ASP A 17 -2.80 -14.96 -7.13
N VAL A 18 -3.47 -16.08 -7.00
CA VAL A 18 -3.80 -16.94 -8.16
C VAL A 18 -4.86 -16.36 -9.08
N LEU A 19 -5.60 -15.34 -8.66
CA LEU A 19 -6.62 -14.67 -9.46
C LEU A 19 -6.02 -13.62 -10.39
N THR A 20 -5.00 -12.92 -9.95
CA THR A 20 -4.31 -11.86 -10.70
C THR A 20 -2.95 -12.29 -11.23
N GLY A 21 -2.31 -13.29 -10.59
CA GLY A 21 -0.94 -13.70 -10.87
C GLY A 21 0.11 -12.80 -10.23
N LEU A 22 -0.30 -11.76 -9.49
CA LEU A 22 0.60 -10.82 -8.81
C LEU A 22 1.06 -11.38 -7.44
N PRO A 23 2.25 -11.02 -6.96
CA PRO A 23 2.65 -11.32 -5.59
C PRO A 23 1.78 -10.53 -4.60
N PHE A 24 1.55 -11.06 -3.40
CA PHE A 24 0.92 -10.29 -2.33
C PHE A 24 1.89 -9.23 -1.76
N ALA A 25 1.37 -8.08 -1.36
CA ALA A 25 2.19 -7.00 -0.78
C ALA A 25 2.96 -7.46 0.48
N SER A 26 2.36 -8.32 1.32
CA SER A 26 3.01 -8.93 2.49
C SER A 26 4.28 -9.74 2.16
N ARG A 27 4.45 -10.17 0.91
CA ARG A 27 5.67 -10.82 0.45
C ARG A 27 6.85 -9.84 0.44
N ALA A 28 6.63 -8.60 -0.02
CA ALA A 28 7.68 -7.59 -0.06
C ALA A 28 8.33 -7.37 1.31
N ASP A 29 7.51 -7.34 2.37
CA ASP A 29 7.97 -7.16 3.75
C ASP A 29 8.81 -8.35 4.27
N SER A 30 8.59 -9.55 3.71
CA SER A 30 9.25 -10.78 4.15
C SER A 30 10.58 -11.06 3.45
N LEU A 31 10.87 -10.38 2.33
CA LEU A 31 12.07 -10.61 1.52
C LEU A 31 13.28 -9.82 2.05
N THR A 32 14.43 -10.45 2.01
CA THR A 32 15.71 -9.77 2.18
C THR A 32 16.03 -8.89 0.97
N LYS A 33 16.92 -7.90 1.14
CA LYS A 33 17.37 -7.03 0.04
C LYS A 33 17.94 -7.83 -1.14
N ALA A 34 18.66 -8.91 -0.85
CA ALA A 34 19.22 -9.78 -1.90
C ALA A 34 18.13 -10.56 -2.67
N GLU A 35 17.07 -10.99 -2.00
CA GLU A 35 15.92 -11.63 -2.65
C GLU A 35 15.12 -10.63 -3.48
N LYS A 36 14.90 -9.41 -2.98
CA LYS A 36 14.28 -8.32 -3.74
C LYS A 36 15.07 -7.99 -5.02
N GLU A 37 16.41 -7.88 -4.92
CA GLU A 37 17.28 -7.71 -6.09
C GLU A 37 17.10 -8.85 -7.09
N GLN A 38 17.15 -10.11 -6.63
CA GLN A 38 17.03 -11.27 -7.51
C GLN A 38 15.68 -11.30 -8.23
N GLU A 39 14.58 -11.04 -7.52
CA GLU A 39 13.24 -11.05 -8.11
C GLU A 39 13.04 -9.89 -9.08
N LEU A 40 13.48 -8.68 -8.74
CA LEU A 40 13.37 -7.52 -9.63
C LEU A 40 14.22 -7.69 -10.89
N ARG A 41 15.46 -8.20 -10.77
CA ARG A 41 16.30 -8.54 -11.94
C ARG A 41 15.62 -9.58 -12.83
N ALA A 42 15.03 -10.62 -12.25
CA ALA A 42 14.30 -11.63 -13.01
C ALA A 42 13.09 -11.04 -13.74
N TYR A 43 12.34 -10.17 -13.05
CA TYR A 43 11.20 -9.46 -13.61
C TYR A 43 11.63 -8.58 -14.80
N ILE A 44 12.61 -7.70 -14.62
CA ILE A 44 13.11 -6.81 -15.68
C ILE A 44 13.60 -7.62 -16.89
N ASN A 45 14.33 -8.71 -16.67
CA ASN A 45 14.82 -9.57 -17.73
C ASN A 45 13.70 -10.34 -18.46
N SER A 46 12.54 -10.51 -17.86
CA SER A 46 11.37 -11.14 -18.49
C SER A 46 10.57 -10.18 -19.38
N LEU A 47 10.77 -8.88 -19.23
CA LEU A 47 10.08 -7.84 -19.99
C LEU A 47 10.66 -7.72 -21.41
N ASP A 48 9.81 -7.32 -22.34
CA ASP A 48 10.26 -6.86 -23.64
C ASP A 48 10.94 -5.49 -23.57
N GLN A 49 11.46 -5.02 -24.68
CA GLN A 49 12.19 -3.75 -24.74
C GLN A 49 11.34 -2.54 -24.29
N ALA A 50 10.05 -2.54 -24.61
CA ALA A 50 9.15 -1.46 -24.20
C ALA A 50 8.89 -1.50 -22.69
N GLY A 51 8.71 -2.70 -22.12
CA GLY A 51 8.59 -2.89 -20.67
C GLY A 51 9.85 -2.47 -19.92
N GLN A 52 11.03 -2.86 -20.39
CA GLN A 52 12.30 -2.42 -19.81
C GLN A 52 12.46 -0.89 -19.88
N ALA A 53 12.06 -0.27 -20.99
CA ALA A 53 12.07 1.17 -21.13
C ALA A 53 11.11 1.87 -20.15
N ALA A 54 9.94 1.28 -19.91
CA ALA A 54 8.98 1.79 -18.91
C ALA A 54 9.55 1.73 -17.49
N VAL A 55 10.17 0.60 -17.12
CA VAL A 55 10.87 0.46 -15.82
C VAL A 55 11.99 1.49 -15.68
N TYR A 56 12.76 1.74 -16.73
CA TYR A 56 13.79 2.78 -16.71
C TYR A 56 13.21 4.16 -16.41
N VAL A 57 12.11 4.52 -17.08
CA VAL A 57 11.42 5.80 -16.84
C VAL A 57 10.91 5.87 -15.39
N GLN A 58 10.34 4.80 -14.88
CA GLN A 58 9.82 4.74 -13.51
C GLN A 58 10.93 4.96 -12.48
N ILE A 59 12.04 4.22 -12.58
CA ILE A 59 13.19 4.36 -11.67
C ILE A 59 13.79 5.77 -11.77
N MET A 60 14.01 6.28 -12.98
CA MET A 60 14.60 7.61 -13.15
C MET A 60 13.69 8.75 -12.72
N SER A 61 12.38 8.51 -12.63
CA SER A 61 11.40 9.47 -12.16
C SER A 61 11.25 9.48 -10.63
N MET A 62 11.92 8.57 -9.93
CA MET A 62 11.97 8.59 -8.47
C MET A 62 12.86 9.74 -8.00
N PRO A 63 12.36 10.66 -7.20
CA PRO A 63 13.16 11.74 -6.68
C PRO A 63 14.13 11.22 -5.60
N ASP A 64 15.22 11.92 -5.44
CA ASP A 64 16.10 11.75 -4.28
C ASP A 64 15.45 12.46 -3.08
N GLU A 65 14.87 11.67 -2.18
CA GLU A 65 14.14 12.17 -1.01
C GLU A 65 15.01 13.04 -0.11
N GLU A 66 16.29 12.68 0.07
CA GLU A 66 17.22 13.45 0.88
C GLU A 66 17.50 14.82 0.27
N LEU A 67 17.71 14.87 -1.05
CA LEU A 67 17.95 16.12 -1.77
C LEU A 67 16.70 17.02 -1.75
N ILE A 68 15.52 16.45 -1.97
CA ILE A 68 14.25 17.21 -1.88
C ILE A 68 14.03 17.71 -0.46
N GLY A 69 14.24 16.86 0.55
CA GLY A 69 14.12 17.25 1.95
C GLY A 69 15.02 18.44 2.30
N GLN A 70 16.28 18.42 1.89
CA GLN A 70 17.21 19.53 2.08
C GLN A 70 16.73 20.83 1.40
N GLN A 71 16.23 20.75 0.17
CA GLN A 71 15.70 21.91 -0.55
C GLN A 71 14.46 22.47 0.13
N VAL A 72 13.55 21.61 0.60
CA VAL A 72 12.36 22.03 1.35
C VAL A 72 12.73 22.70 2.66
N ASP A 73 13.70 22.14 3.41
CA ASP A 73 14.17 22.73 4.67
C ASP A 73 14.83 24.10 4.45
N GLU A 74 15.61 24.25 3.38
CA GLU A 74 16.23 25.53 3.02
C GLU A 74 15.17 26.59 2.67
N MET A 75 14.14 26.20 1.89
CA MET A 75 13.03 27.09 1.55
C MET A 75 12.25 27.50 2.81
N LEU A 76 11.91 26.55 3.68
CA LEU A 76 11.19 26.79 4.92
C LEU A 76 11.98 27.64 5.92
N GLY A 77 13.30 27.49 5.93
CA GLY A 77 14.19 28.25 6.82
C GLY A 77 14.12 29.77 6.62
N GLY A 78 13.78 30.21 5.41
CA GLY A 78 13.62 31.61 5.05
C GLY A 78 12.18 32.17 5.19
N MET A 79 11.18 31.34 5.50
CA MET A 79 9.78 31.73 5.51
C MET A 79 9.26 32.07 6.90
N THR A 80 8.50 33.17 7.00
CA THR A 80 7.72 33.49 8.20
C THR A 80 6.40 32.69 8.23
N ARG A 81 5.70 32.71 9.39
CA ARG A 81 4.35 32.12 9.48
C ARG A 81 3.39 32.69 8.43
N GLU A 82 3.43 34.01 8.26
CA GLU A 82 2.56 34.71 7.30
C GLU A 82 2.86 34.29 5.85
N ASP A 83 4.13 34.07 5.51
CA ASP A 83 4.52 33.60 4.16
C ASP A 83 4.00 32.17 3.91
N ILE A 84 4.12 31.28 4.90
CA ILE A 84 3.62 29.91 4.81
C ILE A 84 2.10 29.90 4.64
N VAL A 85 1.37 30.64 5.50
CA VAL A 85 -0.10 30.75 5.42
C VAL A 85 -0.55 31.28 4.07
N SER A 86 0.07 32.35 3.59
CA SER A 86 -0.27 32.96 2.29
C SER A 86 -0.05 32.00 1.13
N THR A 87 1.07 31.28 1.15
CA THR A 87 1.39 30.29 0.10
C THR A 87 0.45 29.09 0.16
N LEU A 88 0.21 28.54 1.37
CA LEU A 88 -0.72 27.45 1.57
C LEU A 88 -2.13 27.80 1.11
N ALA A 89 -2.61 28.98 1.47
CA ALA A 89 -3.91 29.51 1.04
C ALA A 89 -4.02 29.59 -0.49
N SER A 90 -2.98 30.08 -1.14
CA SER A 90 -2.93 30.16 -2.61
C SER A 90 -3.02 28.79 -3.28
N VAL A 91 -2.24 27.81 -2.78
CA VAL A 91 -2.20 26.45 -3.33
C VAL A 91 -3.54 25.72 -3.10
N LEU A 92 -4.08 25.77 -1.89
CA LEU A 92 -5.33 25.08 -1.56
C LEU A 92 -6.54 25.70 -2.28
N THR A 93 -6.58 27.01 -2.46
CA THR A 93 -7.65 27.67 -3.23
C THR A 93 -7.61 27.22 -4.69
N GLN A 94 -6.43 27.07 -5.28
CA GLN A 94 -6.29 26.64 -6.68
C GLN A 94 -6.61 25.13 -6.87
N GLN A 95 -6.24 24.27 -5.94
CA GLN A 95 -6.37 22.83 -6.10
C GLN A 95 -7.69 22.27 -5.57
N MET A 96 -8.23 22.81 -4.47
CA MET A 96 -9.34 22.21 -3.75
C MET A 96 -10.62 23.06 -3.74
N SER A 97 -10.65 24.23 -4.37
CA SER A 97 -11.80 25.15 -4.34
C SER A 97 -12.29 25.50 -2.92
N VAL A 98 -11.38 25.54 -1.95
CA VAL A 98 -11.66 25.88 -0.55
C VAL A 98 -11.79 27.40 -0.44
N SER A 99 -12.78 27.89 0.32
CA SER A 99 -12.94 29.33 0.52
C SER A 99 -11.88 29.90 1.47
N GLN A 100 -11.53 31.18 1.29
CA GLN A 100 -10.56 31.86 2.16
C GLN A 100 -10.95 31.76 3.65
N GLU A 101 -12.24 31.92 3.99
CA GLU A 101 -12.74 31.85 5.37
C GLU A 101 -12.54 30.48 6.02
N GLN A 102 -12.67 29.39 5.23
CA GLN A 102 -12.42 28.02 5.70
C GLN A 102 -10.93 27.79 5.95
N LEU A 103 -10.09 28.33 5.08
CA LEU A 103 -8.63 28.27 5.22
C LEU A 103 -8.16 29.05 6.45
N ASP A 104 -8.63 30.27 6.62
CA ASP A 104 -8.26 31.13 7.75
C ASP A 104 -8.63 30.44 9.07
N SER A 105 -9.85 29.88 9.17
CA SER A 105 -10.27 29.11 10.36
C SER A 105 -9.41 27.86 10.63
N TYR A 106 -8.98 27.18 9.58
CA TYR A 106 -8.15 26.00 9.69
C TYR A 106 -6.74 26.34 10.18
N VAL A 107 -6.14 27.38 9.60
CA VAL A 107 -4.78 27.83 9.90
C VAL A 107 -4.69 28.51 11.27
N GLU A 108 -5.72 29.28 11.69
CA GLU A 108 -5.74 29.92 13.01
C GLU A 108 -5.67 28.91 14.18
N GLY A 109 -6.19 27.69 13.95
CA GLY A 109 -6.15 26.59 14.94
C GLY A 109 -4.82 25.82 14.98
N MET A 110 -3.92 26.02 14.02
CA MET A 110 -2.65 25.26 13.92
C MET A 110 -1.52 25.95 14.68
N SER A 111 -0.71 25.14 15.37
CA SER A 111 0.57 25.61 15.88
C SER A 111 1.56 25.92 14.75
N ASP A 112 2.62 26.68 15.05
CA ASP A 112 3.67 26.98 14.06
C ASP A 112 4.38 25.69 13.58
N GLU A 113 4.51 24.71 14.44
CA GLU A 113 5.11 23.40 14.13
C GLU A 113 4.21 22.59 13.20
N ASP A 114 2.91 22.48 13.50
CA ASP A 114 1.95 21.78 12.66
C ASP A 114 1.84 22.42 11.28
N LEU A 115 1.79 23.76 11.24
CA LEU A 115 1.74 24.51 10.00
C LEU A 115 2.99 24.26 9.13
N ARG A 116 4.19 24.31 9.73
CA ARG A 116 5.43 24.02 9.02
C ARG A 116 5.49 22.58 8.52
N THR A 117 5.07 21.63 9.34
CA THR A 117 5.03 20.22 8.99
C THR A 117 4.07 19.97 7.82
N THR A 118 2.85 20.49 7.89
CA THR A 118 1.86 20.36 6.81
C THR A 118 2.35 20.99 5.52
N PHE A 119 2.94 22.18 5.60
CA PHE A 119 3.46 22.87 4.44
C PHE A 119 4.69 22.18 3.85
N SER A 120 5.59 21.64 4.70
CA SER A 120 6.72 20.83 4.26
C SER A 120 6.26 19.62 3.45
N GLN A 121 5.29 18.86 3.97
CA GLN A 121 4.73 17.70 3.27
C GLN A 121 4.13 18.06 1.91
N LEU A 122 3.38 19.17 1.86
CA LEU A 122 2.79 19.66 0.60
C LEU A 122 3.86 20.05 -0.41
N LEU A 123 4.88 20.77 0.05
CA LEU A 123 5.97 21.25 -0.80
C LEU A 123 6.82 20.08 -1.31
N THR A 124 7.12 19.11 -0.45
CA THR A 124 7.81 17.87 -0.82
C THR A 124 7.04 17.15 -1.94
N ALA A 125 5.75 16.87 -1.73
CA ALA A 125 4.92 16.18 -2.72
C ALA A 125 4.83 16.94 -4.06
N GLN A 126 4.81 18.29 -4.01
CA GLN A 126 4.81 19.12 -5.20
C GLN A 126 6.15 19.03 -5.94
N MET A 127 7.28 19.09 -5.23
CA MET A 127 8.61 18.99 -5.82
C MET A 127 8.85 17.62 -6.43
N GLU A 128 8.46 16.55 -5.75
CA GLU A 128 8.51 15.17 -6.26
C GLU A 128 7.71 15.02 -7.55
N THR A 129 6.48 15.54 -7.57
CA THR A 129 5.63 15.51 -8.75
C THR A 129 6.26 16.28 -9.93
N GLN A 130 6.79 17.47 -9.68
CA GLN A 130 7.45 18.26 -10.71
C GLN A 130 8.71 17.59 -11.25
N TYR A 131 9.52 17.01 -10.36
CA TYR A 131 10.72 16.24 -10.75
C TYR A 131 10.33 15.07 -11.65
N ALA A 132 9.37 14.25 -11.22
CA ALA A 132 8.91 13.10 -11.99
C ALA A 132 8.39 13.51 -13.38
N GLN A 133 7.57 14.55 -13.46
CA GLN A 133 7.05 15.07 -14.73
C GLN A 133 8.17 15.57 -15.65
N GLN A 134 9.14 16.29 -15.11
CA GLN A 134 10.28 16.79 -15.88
C GLN A 134 11.12 15.67 -16.44
N VAL A 135 11.45 14.65 -15.63
CA VAL A 135 12.23 13.48 -16.06
C VAL A 135 11.45 12.68 -17.10
N GLN A 136 10.17 12.41 -16.89
CA GLN A 136 9.32 11.71 -17.85
C GLN A 136 9.27 12.44 -19.20
N ALA A 137 9.12 13.77 -19.18
CA ALA A 137 9.10 14.58 -20.42
C ALA A 137 10.44 14.51 -21.17
N GLN A 138 11.57 14.51 -20.46
CA GLN A 138 12.90 14.36 -21.08
C GLN A 138 13.08 12.95 -21.67
N LEU A 139 12.72 11.92 -20.92
CA LEU A 139 12.86 10.53 -21.33
C LEU A 139 11.85 10.11 -22.41
N ALA A 140 10.72 10.80 -22.53
CA ALA A 140 9.75 10.57 -23.61
C ALA A 140 10.34 10.79 -25.02
N MET A 141 11.38 11.61 -25.11
CA MET A 141 12.06 11.88 -26.39
C MET A 141 13.05 10.78 -26.81
N LEU A 142 13.40 9.86 -25.90
CA LEU A 142 14.35 8.80 -26.15
C LEU A 142 13.65 7.55 -26.70
N PRO A 143 14.21 6.87 -27.71
CA PRO A 143 13.71 5.57 -28.15
C PRO A 143 13.76 4.52 -27.04
N ASP A 144 12.82 3.57 -27.02
CA ASP A 144 12.76 2.50 -26.02
C ASP A 144 14.05 1.67 -25.98
N ALA A 145 14.67 1.43 -27.13
CA ALA A 145 15.96 0.75 -27.19
C ALA A 145 17.06 1.46 -26.40
N GLN A 146 17.09 2.78 -26.41
CA GLN A 146 18.09 3.55 -25.65
C GLN A 146 17.80 3.51 -24.15
N LYS A 147 16.53 3.62 -23.76
CA LYS A 147 16.09 3.51 -22.35
C LYS A 147 16.38 2.13 -21.78
N ALA A 148 16.05 1.06 -22.51
CA ALA A 148 16.32 -0.31 -22.09
C ALA A 148 17.83 -0.59 -21.94
N ASN A 149 18.65 -0.12 -22.88
CA ASN A 149 20.10 -0.23 -22.77
C ASN A 149 20.66 0.58 -21.59
N ALA A 150 20.12 1.77 -21.33
CA ALA A 150 20.52 2.58 -20.19
C ALA A 150 20.17 1.89 -18.86
N LEU A 151 18.98 1.26 -18.76
CA LEU A 151 18.60 0.44 -17.61
C LEU A 151 19.60 -0.70 -17.38
N ALA A 152 19.91 -1.47 -18.43
CA ALA A 152 20.82 -2.60 -18.34
C ALA A 152 22.22 -2.19 -17.83
N LEU A 153 22.72 -1.03 -18.27
CA LEU A 153 23.99 -0.48 -17.79
C LEU A 153 23.91 0.03 -16.33
N ALA A 154 22.80 0.66 -15.96
CA ALA A 154 22.60 1.19 -14.63
C ALA A 154 22.45 0.09 -13.57
N MET A 155 21.81 -1.02 -13.90
CA MET A 155 21.55 -2.15 -13.01
C MET A 155 22.83 -2.74 -12.37
N ASP A 156 23.98 -2.65 -13.04
CA ASP A 156 25.25 -3.15 -12.52
C ASP A 156 25.84 -2.23 -11.42
N GLY A 157 25.36 -0.99 -11.34
CA GLY A 157 25.82 0.01 -10.37
C GLY A 157 24.90 0.18 -9.16
N TYR A 158 23.71 -0.45 -9.14
CA TYR A 158 22.76 -0.26 -8.04
C TYR A 158 23.23 -0.95 -6.76
N THR A 159 23.06 -0.24 -5.65
CA THR A 159 23.31 -0.79 -4.31
C THR A 159 22.18 -1.71 -3.86
N PRO A 160 22.41 -2.59 -2.87
CA PRO A 160 21.34 -3.42 -2.30
C PRO A 160 20.15 -2.62 -1.75
N ASP A 161 20.37 -1.40 -1.26
CA ASP A 161 19.31 -0.51 -0.78
C ASP A 161 18.49 0.03 -1.94
N GLN A 162 19.12 0.48 -3.02
CA GLN A 162 18.42 0.91 -4.23
C GLN A 162 17.64 -0.23 -4.88
N TRP A 163 18.18 -1.46 -4.90
CA TRP A 163 17.42 -2.61 -5.39
C TRP A 163 16.17 -2.88 -4.59
N ALA A 164 16.24 -2.75 -3.25
CA ALA A 164 15.07 -2.95 -2.38
C ALA A 164 14.01 -1.86 -2.60
N GLU A 165 14.42 -0.62 -2.74
CA GLU A 165 13.55 0.53 -3.03
C GLU A 165 12.87 0.39 -4.41
N TYR A 166 13.66 0.07 -5.45
CA TYR A 166 13.12 -0.11 -6.79
C TYR A 166 12.20 -1.32 -6.89
N TYR A 167 12.44 -2.38 -6.11
CA TYR A 167 11.54 -3.52 -6.01
C TYR A 167 10.13 -3.09 -5.57
N GLU A 168 10.04 -2.29 -4.52
CA GLU A 168 8.76 -1.82 -3.98
C GLU A 168 8.04 -0.87 -4.94
N THR A 169 8.79 -0.10 -5.72
CA THR A 169 8.23 0.88 -6.65
C THR A 169 7.85 0.27 -7.99
N VAL A 170 8.68 -0.65 -8.51
CA VAL A 170 8.52 -1.22 -9.88
C VAL A 170 7.60 -2.42 -9.90
N MET A 171 7.62 -3.24 -8.82
CA MET A 171 6.80 -4.44 -8.77
C MET A 171 5.34 -4.09 -8.51
N GLU A 172 4.45 -4.69 -9.26
CA GLU A 172 3.02 -4.62 -9.00
C GLU A 172 2.64 -5.71 -8.01
N PHE A 173 1.85 -5.34 -6.99
CA PHE A 173 1.34 -6.25 -5.97
C PHE A 173 -0.16 -6.38 -6.08
N SER A 174 -0.69 -7.51 -5.60
CA SER A 174 -2.13 -7.70 -5.47
C SER A 174 -2.67 -6.83 -4.32
N ASP A 175 -3.81 -6.19 -4.57
CA ASP A 175 -4.58 -5.46 -3.55
C ASP A 175 -5.26 -6.40 -2.53
N SER A 176 -5.24 -7.70 -2.78
CA SER A 176 -5.82 -8.72 -1.92
C SER A 176 -4.76 -9.31 -0.95
N THR A 177 -5.24 -10.14 -0.03
CA THR A 177 -4.40 -10.96 0.84
C THR A 177 -4.64 -12.44 0.59
N TYR A 178 -3.73 -13.29 1.06
CA TYR A 178 -3.90 -14.74 0.97
C TYR A 178 -5.22 -15.21 1.61
N GLU A 179 -5.52 -14.73 2.81
CA GLU A 179 -6.75 -15.05 3.55
C GLU A 179 -7.99 -14.45 2.85
N GLY A 180 -7.85 -13.23 2.33
CA GLY A 180 -8.89 -12.56 1.56
C GLY A 180 -9.27 -13.36 0.31
N ASN A 181 -8.30 -13.87 -0.42
CA ASN A 181 -8.52 -14.71 -1.59
C ASN A 181 -9.18 -16.04 -1.23
N LEU A 182 -8.70 -16.71 -0.19
CA LEU A 182 -9.32 -17.96 0.27
C LEU A 182 -10.79 -17.73 0.65
N THR A 183 -11.10 -16.65 1.35
CA THR A 183 -12.47 -16.26 1.71
C THR A 183 -13.30 -15.95 0.48
N ALA A 184 -12.78 -15.16 -0.47
CA ALA A 184 -13.47 -14.81 -1.72
C ALA A 184 -13.75 -16.03 -2.59
N MET A 185 -12.87 -17.04 -2.57
CA MET A 185 -13.06 -18.33 -3.25
C MET A 185 -13.98 -19.30 -2.49
N GLY A 186 -14.54 -18.89 -1.33
CA GLY A 186 -15.47 -19.68 -0.53
C GLY A 186 -14.80 -20.73 0.37
N CYS A 187 -13.51 -20.58 0.65
CA CYS A 187 -12.83 -21.38 1.66
C CYS A 187 -13.31 -20.94 3.05
N ILE A 188 -13.89 -21.86 3.80
CA ILE A 188 -14.37 -21.62 5.16
C ILE A 188 -13.25 -21.99 6.13
N ASP A 189 -12.91 -21.07 7.01
CA ASP A 189 -12.07 -21.35 8.16
C ASP A 189 -12.92 -22.03 9.25
N LEU A 190 -12.67 -23.31 9.49
CA LEU A 190 -13.39 -24.07 10.50
C LEU A 190 -12.95 -23.74 11.93
N GLU A 191 -11.76 -23.14 12.09
CA GLU A 191 -11.25 -22.69 13.39
C GLU A 191 -11.85 -21.35 13.83
N SER A 192 -12.38 -20.56 12.85
CA SER A 192 -13.00 -19.26 13.09
C SER A 192 -14.32 -19.10 12.30
N PRO A 193 -15.32 -19.94 12.57
CA PRO A 193 -16.59 -19.89 11.86
C PRO A 193 -17.37 -18.62 12.22
N ALA A 194 -17.98 -17.98 11.22
CA ALA A 194 -18.86 -16.82 11.41
C ALA A 194 -20.16 -17.16 12.15
N ALA A 195 -20.61 -18.39 12.03
CA ALA A 195 -21.80 -18.90 12.73
C ALA A 195 -21.73 -20.44 12.86
N ILE A 196 -22.28 -20.96 13.93
CA ILE A 196 -22.40 -22.39 14.18
C ILE A 196 -23.88 -22.73 14.37
N ASN A 197 -24.42 -23.61 13.53
CA ASN A 197 -25.76 -24.11 13.70
C ASN A 197 -25.74 -25.43 14.47
N LEU A 198 -26.38 -25.46 15.63
CA LEU A 198 -26.54 -26.64 16.46
C LEU A 198 -27.95 -27.21 16.32
N TYR A 199 -28.05 -28.51 16.05
CA TYR A 199 -29.32 -29.21 15.94
C TYR A 199 -29.47 -30.15 17.12
N ALA A 200 -30.31 -29.81 18.08
CA ALA A 200 -30.59 -30.65 19.23
C ALA A 200 -31.40 -31.88 18.83
N ALA A 201 -31.02 -33.05 19.31
CA ALA A 201 -31.72 -34.31 19.02
C ALA A 201 -33.05 -34.46 19.81
N SER A 202 -33.24 -33.65 20.87
CA SER A 202 -34.41 -33.65 21.74
C SER A 202 -34.51 -32.34 22.49
N PHE A 203 -35.68 -32.03 23.07
CA PHE A 203 -35.87 -30.86 23.92
C PHE A 203 -34.93 -30.85 25.11
N ASN A 204 -34.71 -31.99 25.77
CA ASN A 204 -33.76 -32.06 26.87
C ASN A 204 -32.31 -31.76 26.43
N SER A 205 -31.92 -32.16 25.22
CA SER A 205 -30.61 -31.83 24.66
C SER A 205 -30.48 -30.33 24.37
N LYS A 206 -31.59 -29.68 23.96
CA LYS A 206 -31.63 -28.24 23.76
C LYS A 206 -31.41 -27.51 25.09
N ASP A 207 -32.16 -27.86 26.13
CA ASP A 207 -32.03 -27.25 27.48
C ASP A 207 -30.58 -27.40 28.00
N THR A 208 -29.95 -28.55 27.77
CA THR A 208 -28.55 -28.76 28.14
C THR A 208 -27.59 -27.83 27.38
N ILE A 209 -27.80 -27.60 26.07
CA ILE A 209 -26.99 -26.66 25.28
C ILE A 209 -27.12 -25.24 25.83
N GLU A 210 -28.35 -24.80 26.15
CA GLU A 210 -28.63 -23.49 26.73
C GLU A 210 -27.92 -23.30 28.09
N GLU A 211 -27.99 -24.31 28.95
CA GLU A 211 -27.30 -24.31 30.25
C GLU A 211 -25.77 -24.19 30.08
N VAL A 212 -25.16 -24.90 29.14
CA VAL A 212 -23.73 -24.82 28.84
C VAL A 212 -23.33 -23.45 28.35
N ILE A 213 -24.10 -22.86 27.43
CA ILE A 213 -23.84 -21.49 26.92
C ILE A 213 -23.99 -20.46 28.04
N ALA A 214 -25.03 -20.58 28.87
CA ALA A 214 -25.25 -19.68 30.01
C ALA A 214 -24.09 -19.76 31.00
N GLY A 215 -23.63 -21.00 31.32
CA GLY A 215 -22.48 -21.22 32.21
C GLY A 215 -21.17 -20.64 31.65
N TYR A 216 -20.95 -20.75 30.35
CA TYR A 216 -19.79 -20.13 29.68
C TYR A 216 -19.86 -18.61 29.77
N ASN A 217 -21.01 -18.03 29.41
CA ASN A 217 -21.22 -16.58 29.38
C ASN A 217 -21.13 -15.93 30.76
N ALA A 218 -21.53 -16.63 31.82
CA ALA A 218 -21.46 -16.13 33.20
C ALA A 218 -20.02 -15.81 33.68
N THR A 219 -19.01 -16.36 33.01
CA THR A 219 -17.57 -16.18 33.34
C THR A 219 -16.83 -15.26 32.38
N ARG A 220 -17.54 -14.62 31.41
CA ARG A 220 -16.95 -13.84 30.32
C ARG A 220 -17.50 -12.41 30.32
N ASP A 221 -16.69 -11.47 29.83
CA ASP A 221 -17.12 -10.11 29.50
C ASP A 221 -18.03 -10.11 28.25
N GLU A 222 -18.77 -9.04 28.02
CA GLU A 222 -19.76 -8.94 26.94
C GLU A 222 -19.17 -9.20 25.53
N LEU A 223 -17.90 -8.87 25.30
CA LEU A 223 -17.25 -9.05 23.99
C LEU A 223 -16.91 -10.52 23.70
N HIS A 224 -16.80 -11.35 24.72
CA HIS A 224 -16.44 -12.76 24.62
C HIS A 224 -17.61 -13.70 24.91
N GLN A 225 -18.83 -13.17 25.05
CA GLN A 225 -20.03 -13.97 25.25
C GLN A 225 -20.54 -14.56 23.93
N ILE A 226 -21.06 -15.78 24.02
CA ILE A 226 -21.76 -16.43 22.89
C ILE A 226 -23.17 -15.87 22.83
N SER A 227 -23.50 -15.22 21.71
CA SER A 227 -24.87 -14.85 21.38
C SER A 227 -25.49 -15.92 20.49
N TYR A 228 -26.73 -16.34 20.76
CA TYR A 228 -27.44 -17.32 19.95
C TYR A 228 -28.88 -16.90 19.72
N THR A 229 -29.48 -17.43 18.66
CA THR A 229 -30.90 -17.30 18.37
C THR A 229 -31.52 -18.67 18.40
N ASP A 230 -32.61 -18.81 19.15
CA ASP A 230 -33.42 -20.00 19.22
C ASP A 230 -34.54 -19.93 18.16
N TYR A 231 -34.74 -21.00 17.38
CA TYR A 231 -35.77 -21.11 16.35
C TYR A 231 -36.74 -22.21 16.64
#